data_dc46e2b1995518b79a0858651c5d08bc
#
_entry.id   dc46e2b1995518b79a0858651c5d08bc
#
_cell.length_a   1.000
_cell.length_b   1.000
_cell.length_c   1.000
_cell.angle_alpha   90.00
_cell.angle_beta   90.00
_cell.angle_gamma   90.00
#
_symmetry.space_group_name_H-M   'P 1'
#
loop_
_entity.id
_entity.type
_entity.pdbx_description
1 polymer ?
#
loop_
_entity_poly.entity_id
_entity_poly.type
_entity_poly.pdbx_seq_one_letter_code
_entity_poly.pdbx_strand_id
1 'polypeptide(L)'
;MSPDRRRRDLVLIDLDGTLIDSVDGIHAACARMSESVGIEPPSLEFVHRSIGRGADVLVGKILAGGRESESRDARHQKARAAFDQAYLECWQDGTRVRQGVFETLEALVSEGREAIIATNKPGRAADEIVRHLGLDRFVSGLA
;
A
#
# COMPACT_ATOMS: atom_id res chain seq x y z
N MET A 1 -36.66 -17.59 -21.05
CA MET A 1 -35.22 -17.94 -20.95
C MET A 1 -34.51 -16.73 -20.37
N SER A 2 -34.12 -16.80 -19.10
CA SER A 2 -33.32 -15.73 -18.48
C SER A 2 -31.96 -15.65 -19.16
N PRO A 3 -31.45 -14.45 -19.49
CA PRO A 3 -30.10 -14.33 -20.00
C PRO A 3 -29.13 -14.85 -18.96
N ASP A 4 -28.31 -15.76 -19.38
CA ASP A 4 -27.15 -16.30 -18.67
C ASP A 4 -26.45 -15.15 -17.90
N ARG A 5 -26.61 -15.12 -16.59
CA ARG A 5 -25.74 -14.33 -15.72
C ARG A 5 -24.39 -15.01 -15.78
N ARG A 6 -23.61 -14.69 -16.79
CA ARG A 6 -22.20 -15.07 -16.83
C ARG A 6 -21.62 -14.60 -15.51
N ARG A 7 -21.27 -15.56 -14.68
CA ARG A 7 -20.48 -15.31 -13.47
C ARG A 7 -19.24 -14.54 -13.95
N ARG A 8 -19.21 -13.24 -13.67
CA ARG A 8 -17.97 -12.50 -13.84
C ARG A 8 -17.04 -12.97 -12.73
N ASP A 9 -15.96 -13.61 -13.11
CA ASP A 9 -14.94 -13.99 -12.14
C ASP A 9 -14.34 -12.72 -11.56
N LEU A 10 -14.44 -12.59 -10.23
CA LEU A 10 -13.85 -11.49 -9.47
C LEU A 10 -12.42 -11.87 -9.09
N VAL A 11 -11.47 -11.00 -9.45
CA VAL A 11 -10.06 -11.14 -9.09
C VAL A 11 -9.72 -10.10 -8.04
N LEU A 12 -9.25 -10.55 -6.87
CA LEU A 12 -8.72 -9.68 -5.82
C LEU A 12 -7.21 -9.61 -5.98
N ILE A 13 -6.67 -8.38 -6.04
CA ILE A 13 -5.25 -8.14 -6.31
C ILE A 13 -4.70 -7.21 -5.23
N ASP A 14 -3.59 -7.59 -4.60
CA ASP A 14 -2.89 -6.72 -3.66
C ASP A 14 -2.18 -5.57 -4.37
N LEU A 15 -1.94 -4.49 -3.66
CA LEU A 15 -1.32 -3.28 -4.20
C LEU A 15 0.20 -3.30 -4.01
N ASP A 16 0.66 -3.16 -2.76
CA ASP A 16 2.09 -3.03 -2.44
C ASP A 16 2.85 -4.34 -2.69
N GLY A 17 3.88 -4.28 -3.53
CA GLY A 17 4.67 -5.45 -3.90
C GLY A 17 4.04 -6.36 -4.95
N THR A 18 2.81 -6.08 -5.39
CA THR A 18 2.09 -6.82 -6.44
C THR A 18 1.86 -5.96 -7.67
N LEU A 19 1.03 -4.93 -7.58
CA LEU A 19 0.78 -3.98 -8.67
C LEU A 19 1.83 -2.88 -8.73
N ILE A 20 2.33 -2.45 -7.58
CA ILE A 20 3.32 -1.37 -7.47
C ILE A 20 4.53 -1.79 -6.64
N ASP A 21 5.65 -1.15 -6.93
CA ASP A 21 6.81 -1.10 -6.08
C ASP A 21 6.77 0.25 -5.33
N SER A 22 6.61 0.21 -4.02
CA SER A 22 6.38 1.40 -3.17
C SER A 22 7.34 1.49 -1.99
N VAL A 23 8.35 0.60 -1.93
CA VAL A 23 9.22 0.49 -0.77
C VAL A 23 10.01 1.76 -0.49
N ASP A 24 10.49 2.46 -1.52
CA ASP A 24 11.28 3.69 -1.36
C ASP A 24 10.46 4.82 -0.74
N GLY A 25 9.22 5.03 -1.20
CA GLY A 25 8.30 6.02 -0.63
C GLY A 25 7.91 5.70 0.81
N ILE A 26 7.66 4.43 1.11
CA ILE A 26 7.37 3.98 2.49
C ILE A 26 8.60 4.18 3.38
N HIS A 27 9.80 3.84 2.91
CA HIS A 27 11.04 4.04 3.66
C HIS A 27 11.30 5.52 3.95
N ALA A 28 11.09 6.41 2.98
CA ALA A 28 11.22 7.86 3.18
C ALA A 28 10.24 8.37 4.25
N ALA A 29 8.99 7.89 4.26
CA ALA A 29 8.01 8.23 5.28
C ALA A 29 8.41 7.70 6.67
N CYS A 30 8.95 6.48 6.74
CA CYS A 30 9.48 5.92 7.98
C CYS A 30 10.63 6.75 8.55
N ALA A 31 11.54 7.22 7.70
CA ALA A 31 12.65 8.06 8.11
C ALA A 31 12.17 9.39 8.72
N ARG A 32 11.26 10.09 8.03
CA ARG A 32 10.66 11.35 8.52
C ARG A 32 9.88 11.16 9.83
N MET A 33 9.11 10.08 9.92
CA MET A 33 8.42 9.70 11.16
C MET A 33 9.42 9.50 12.29
N SER A 34 10.49 8.72 12.05
CA SER A 34 11.50 8.42 13.06
C SER A 34 12.18 9.68 13.60
N GLU A 35 12.54 10.62 12.73
CA GLU A 35 13.06 11.94 13.11
C GLU A 35 12.07 12.70 14.00
N SER A 36 10.78 12.70 13.67
CA SER A 36 9.75 13.42 14.42
C SER A 36 9.50 12.88 15.82
N VAL A 37 9.81 11.62 16.08
CA VAL A 37 9.65 10.98 17.39
C VAL A 37 10.99 10.68 18.08
N GLY A 38 12.11 11.13 17.49
CA GLY A 38 13.44 11.08 18.09
C GLY A 38 14.04 9.68 18.18
N ILE A 39 13.82 8.84 17.16
CA ILE A 39 14.41 7.49 17.07
C ILE A 39 15.23 7.32 15.81
N GLU A 40 16.09 6.32 15.79
CA GLU A 40 16.89 5.95 14.61
C GLU A 40 15.97 5.48 13.46
N PRO A 41 16.17 5.98 12.23
CA PRO A 41 15.42 5.51 11.07
C PRO A 41 15.68 4.03 10.77
N PRO A 42 14.65 3.28 10.34
CA PRO A 42 14.85 1.89 9.93
C PRO A 42 15.64 1.80 8.63
N SER A 43 16.32 0.67 8.41
CA SER A 43 16.94 0.40 7.12
C SER A 43 15.90 0.10 6.03
N LEU A 44 16.28 0.33 4.77
CA LEU A 44 15.44 -0.02 3.62
C LEU A 44 15.06 -1.52 3.61
N GLU A 45 16.01 -2.39 3.94
CA GLU A 45 15.79 -3.83 4.02
C GLU A 45 14.77 -4.20 5.11
N PHE A 46 14.83 -3.54 6.27
CA PHE A 46 13.84 -3.75 7.33
C PHE A 46 12.43 -3.36 6.85
N VAL A 47 12.29 -2.20 6.22
CA VAL A 47 11.01 -1.72 5.68
C VAL A 47 10.51 -2.69 4.61
N HIS A 48 11.35 -3.09 3.66
CA HIS A 48 10.99 -4.03 2.60
C HIS A 48 10.41 -5.34 3.14
N ARG A 49 10.99 -5.89 4.21
CA ARG A 49 10.50 -7.13 4.85
C ARG A 49 9.27 -6.92 5.74
N SER A 50 8.94 -5.69 6.10
CA SER A 50 7.89 -5.39 7.07
C SER A 50 6.60 -4.83 6.43
N ILE A 51 6.60 -4.52 5.15
CA ILE A 51 5.41 -4.06 4.41
C ILE A 51 4.43 -5.20 4.14
N GLY A 52 3.15 -4.84 3.90
CA GLY A 52 2.09 -5.80 3.56
C GLY A 52 1.06 -6.03 4.68
N ARG A 53 1.40 -5.75 5.94
CA ARG A 53 0.50 -5.92 7.10
C ARG A 53 -0.14 -4.61 7.58
N GLY A 54 0.05 -3.54 6.82
CA GLY A 54 -0.49 -2.21 7.13
C GLY A 54 0.43 -1.33 7.96
N ALA A 55 0.15 -0.02 7.93
CA ALA A 55 1.00 1.00 8.54
C ALA A 55 1.08 0.89 10.07
N ASP A 56 0.00 0.47 10.75
CA ASP A 56 0.02 0.29 12.21
C ASP A 56 1.02 -0.76 12.66
N VAL A 57 1.10 -1.88 11.93
CA VAL A 57 2.06 -2.94 12.21
C VAL A 57 3.48 -2.46 11.94
N LEU A 58 3.70 -1.79 10.81
CA LEU A 58 5.03 -1.25 10.46
C LEU A 58 5.53 -0.24 11.50
N VAL A 59 4.72 0.75 11.85
CA VAL A 59 5.05 1.75 12.86
C VAL A 59 5.31 1.10 14.22
N GLY A 60 4.46 0.15 14.63
CA GLY A 60 4.66 -0.59 15.87
C GLY A 60 5.99 -1.34 15.93
N LYS A 61 6.38 -2.00 14.85
CA LYS A 61 7.69 -2.68 14.74
C LYS A 61 8.87 -1.71 14.83
N ILE A 62 8.78 -0.56 14.17
CA ILE A 62 9.84 0.46 14.22
C ILE A 62 10.02 0.97 15.65
N LEU A 63 8.92 1.33 16.33
CA LEU A 63 8.94 1.82 17.72
C LEU A 63 9.45 0.77 18.71
N ALA A 64 9.27 -0.52 18.43
CA ALA A 64 9.73 -1.63 19.26
C ALA A 64 11.16 -2.13 18.90
N GLY A 65 11.90 -1.38 18.07
CA GLY A 65 13.26 -1.77 17.66
C GLY A 65 13.31 -3.04 16.83
N GLY A 66 12.31 -3.24 15.95
CA GLY A 66 12.21 -4.39 15.05
C GLY A 66 11.41 -5.59 15.57
N ARG A 67 10.94 -5.52 16.82
CA ARG A 67 10.11 -6.58 17.41
C ARG A 67 8.64 -6.41 17.06
N GLU A 68 7.87 -7.50 17.09
CA GLU A 68 6.41 -7.43 16.99
C GLU A 68 5.85 -6.63 18.17
N SER A 69 4.89 -5.76 17.89
CA SER A 69 4.23 -4.94 18.91
C SER A 69 2.78 -4.68 18.50
N GLU A 70 1.88 -4.95 19.43
CA GLU A 70 0.45 -4.63 19.30
C GLU A 70 0.06 -3.36 20.07
N SER A 71 1.05 -2.67 20.68
CA SER A 71 0.80 -1.43 21.41
C SER A 71 0.22 -0.37 20.47
N ARG A 72 -0.84 0.29 20.95
CA ARG A 72 -1.50 1.43 20.30
C ARG A 72 -1.61 2.62 21.26
N ASP A 73 -0.59 2.78 22.10
CA ASP A 73 -0.49 3.87 23.06
C ASP A 73 -0.33 5.25 22.39
N ALA A 74 -0.25 6.30 23.18
CA ALA A 74 -0.12 7.67 22.70
C ALA A 74 1.14 7.89 21.85
N ARG A 75 2.24 7.16 22.14
CA ARG A 75 3.48 7.22 21.34
C ARG A 75 3.26 6.62 19.97
N HIS A 76 2.59 5.47 19.90
CA HIS A 76 2.23 4.84 18.62
C HIS A 76 1.31 5.74 17.80
N GLN A 77 0.27 6.32 18.41
CA GLN A 77 -0.66 7.21 17.72
C GLN A 77 0.04 8.44 17.13
N LYS A 78 0.96 9.05 17.89
CA LYS A 78 1.77 10.17 17.41
C LYS A 78 2.66 9.79 16.24
N ALA A 79 3.37 8.67 16.34
CA ALA A 79 4.24 8.17 15.28
C ALA A 79 3.43 7.81 14.03
N ARG A 80 2.26 7.16 14.21
CA ARG A 80 1.38 6.81 13.11
C ARG A 80 0.88 8.04 12.36
N ALA A 81 0.44 9.07 13.06
CA ALA A 81 0.01 10.31 12.42
C ALA A 81 1.16 11.00 11.65
N ALA A 82 2.37 11.00 12.22
CA ALA A 82 3.55 11.52 11.54
C ALA A 82 3.91 10.71 10.28
N PHE A 83 3.81 9.39 10.34
CA PHE A 83 4.00 8.52 9.17
C PHE A 83 2.97 8.81 8.08
N ASP A 84 1.69 8.88 8.42
CA ASP A 84 0.61 9.11 7.45
C ASP A 84 0.78 10.45 6.73
N GLN A 85 1.12 11.50 7.46
CA GLN A 85 1.40 12.81 6.86
C GLN A 85 2.63 12.78 5.96
N ALA A 86 3.74 12.23 6.44
CA ALA A 86 4.98 12.12 5.68
C ALA A 86 4.77 11.29 4.39
N TYR A 87 4.01 10.20 4.48
CA TYR A 87 3.75 9.35 3.34
C TYR A 87 2.94 10.06 2.25
N LEU A 88 1.93 10.83 2.60
CA LEU A 88 1.19 11.64 1.63
C LEU A 88 2.06 12.66 0.88
N GLU A 89 3.14 13.11 1.52
CA GLU A 89 4.09 14.08 0.91
C GLU A 89 5.16 13.42 0.04
N CYS A 90 5.53 12.17 0.30
CA CYS A 90 6.69 11.52 -0.33
C CYS A 90 6.42 10.18 -1.01
N TRP A 91 5.18 9.70 -1.07
CA TRP A 91 4.89 8.39 -1.66
C TRP A 91 5.29 8.28 -3.14
N GLN A 92 5.33 9.40 -3.86
CA GLN A 92 5.75 9.45 -5.26
C GLN A 92 7.25 9.15 -5.44
N ASP A 93 8.04 9.30 -4.37
CA ASP A 93 9.46 9.05 -4.39
C ASP A 93 9.73 7.55 -4.62
N GLY A 94 10.06 7.19 -5.86
CA GLY A 94 10.36 5.80 -6.24
C GLY A 94 9.15 4.86 -6.38
N THR A 95 7.92 5.31 -6.12
CA THR A 95 6.72 4.48 -6.34
C THR A 95 6.40 4.37 -7.83
N ARG A 96 6.28 3.15 -8.32
CA ARG A 96 6.04 2.85 -9.74
C ARG A 96 5.21 1.59 -9.92
N VAL A 97 4.50 1.54 -11.04
CA VAL A 97 3.81 0.32 -11.49
C VAL A 97 4.85 -0.72 -11.89
N ARG A 98 4.65 -1.96 -11.46
CA ARG A 98 5.54 -3.07 -11.80
C ARG A 98 5.37 -3.48 -13.26
N GLN A 99 6.44 -4.02 -13.82
CA GLN A 99 6.43 -4.51 -15.20
C GLN A 99 5.36 -5.59 -15.39
N GLY A 100 4.63 -5.54 -16.51
CA GLY A 100 3.60 -6.50 -16.88
C GLY A 100 2.23 -6.26 -16.23
N VAL A 101 2.10 -5.27 -15.35
CA VAL A 101 0.84 -4.99 -14.64
C VAL A 101 -0.24 -4.49 -15.59
N PHE A 102 0.06 -3.50 -16.42
CA PHE A 102 -0.94 -2.94 -17.34
C PHE A 102 -1.42 -3.99 -18.34
N GLU A 103 -0.50 -4.76 -18.91
CA GLU A 103 -0.82 -5.83 -19.85
C GLU A 103 -1.70 -6.91 -19.20
N THR A 104 -1.42 -7.24 -17.93
CA THR A 104 -2.22 -8.22 -17.18
C THR A 104 -3.62 -7.69 -16.88
N LEU A 105 -3.74 -6.43 -16.44
CA LEU A 105 -5.02 -5.80 -16.15
C LEU A 105 -5.88 -5.63 -17.42
N GLU A 106 -5.27 -5.25 -18.53
CA GLU A 106 -5.93 -5.18 -19.83
C GLU A 106 -6.46 -6.55 -20.27
N ALA A 107 -5.69 -7.61 -20.09
CA ALA A 107 -6.12 -8.98 -20.38
C ALA A 107 -7.32 -9.38 -19.52
N LEU A 108 -7.33 -9.10 -18.22
CA LEU A 108 -8.46 -9.39 -17.33
C LEU A 108 -9.73 -8.67 -17.79
N VAL A 109 -9.63 -7.40 -18.13
CA VAL A 109 -10.77 -6.62 -18.66
C VAL A 109 -11.27 -7.19 -19.98
N SER A 110 -10.37 -7.56 -20.91
CA SER A 110 -10.74 -8.12 -22.22
C SER A 110 -11.41 -9.48 -22.09
N GLU A 111 -11.08 -10.26 -21.06
CA GLU A 111 -11.72 -11.55 -20.74
C GLU A 111 -13.06 -11.37 -20.01
N GLY A 112 -13.48 -10.12 -19.74
CA GLY A 112 -14.72 -9.81 -19.03
C GLY A 112 -14.66 -10.10 -17.52
N ARG A 113 -13.47 -10.23 -16.95
CA ARG A 113 -13.25 -10.38 -15.53
C ARG A 113 -13.30 -9.02 -14.84
N GLU A 114 -13.71 -9.01 -13.60
CA GLU A 114 -13.73 -7.85 -12.72
C GLU A 114 -12.54 -7.91 -11.76
N ALA A 115 -11.78 -6.83 -11.66
CA ALA A 115 -10.65 -6.73 -10.74
C ALA A 115 -10.93 -5.71 -9.64
N ILE A 116 -10.62 -6.08 -8.40
CA ILE A 116 -10.67 -5.20 -7.22
C ILE A 116 -9.30 -5.24 -6.55
N ILE A 117 -8.78 -4.06 -6.20
CA ILE A 117 -7.57 -3.97 -5.38
C ILE A 117 -7.95 -4.17 -3.92
N ALA A 118 -7.40 -5.22 -3.30
CA ALA A 118 -7.54 -5.52 -1.87
C ALA A 118 -6.22 -5.19 -1.16
N THR A 119 -6.21 -4.16 -0.30
CA THR A 119 -4.97 -3.63 0.29
C THR A 119 -5.12 -3.26 1.76
N ASN A 120 -4.04 -3.46 2.53
CA ASN A 120 -3.92 -2.95 3.91
C ASN A 120 -3.40 -1.49 3.96
N LYS A 121 -3.19 -0.86 2.82
CA LYS A 121 -2.80 0.55 2.75
C LYS A 121 -3.98 1.45 3.14
N PRO A 122 -3.74 2.55 3.90
CA PRO A 122 -4.80 3.50 4.23
C PRO A 122 -5.54 4.00 2.98
N GLY A 123 -6.89 3.98 3.03
CA GLY A 123 -7.74 4.22 1.87
C GLY A 123 -7.43 5.50 1.09
N ARG A 124 -7.19 6.62 1.80
CA ARG A 124 -6.83 7.89 1.15
C ARG A 124 -5.55 7.80 0.34
N ALA A 125 -4.51 7.17 0.88
CA ALA A 125 -3.24 7.00 0.17
C ALA A 125 -3.39 6.01 -0.99
N ALA A 126 -4.14 4.93 -0.80
CA ALA A 126 -4.41 3.95 -1.85
C ALA A 126 -5.19 4.57 -3.02
N ASP A 127 -6.26 5.33 -2.74
CA ASP A 127 -7.03 6.04 -3.75
C ASP A 127 -6.18 7.00 -4.59
N GLU A 128 -5.35 7.80 -3.93
CA GLU A 128 -4.48 8.78 -4.58
C GLU A 128 -3.45 8.09 -5.49
N ILE A 129 -2.79 7.05 -4.99
CA ILE A 129 -1.79 6.29 -5.73
C ILE A 129 -2.42 5.59 -6.94
N VAL A 130 -3.53 4.90 -6.75
CA VAL A 130 -4.22 4.13 -7.81
C VAL A 130 -4.65 5.06 -8.95
N ARG A 131 -5.19 6.24 -8.63
CA ARG A 131 -5.57 7.26 -9.63
C ARG A 131 -4.35 7.86 -10.33
N HIS A 132 -3.36 8.27 -9.56
CA HIS A 132 -2.15 8.92 -10.12
C HIS A 132 -1.40 8.00 -11.08
N LEU A 133 -1.32 6.70 -10.74
CA LEU A 133 -0.66 5.70 -11.57
C LEU A 133 -1.55 5.15 -12.71
N GLY A 134 -2.81 5.59 -12.79
CA GLY A 134 -3.75 5.19 -13.85
C GLY A 134 -4.26 3.76 -13.73
N LEU A 135 -4.18 3.15 -12.56
CA LEU A 135 -4.70 1.80 -12.29
C LEU A 135 -6.23 1.78 -12.15
N ASP A 136 -6.83 2.90 -11.76
CA ASP A 136 -8.28 3.08 -11.61
C ASP A 136 -9.08 2.78 -12.87
N ARG A 137 -8.46 2.86 -14.04
CA ARG A 137 -9.09 2.55 -15.33
C ARG A 137 -9.37 1.05 -15.53
N PHE A 138 -8.72 0.17 -14.76
CA PHE A 138 -8.77 -1.27 -14.95
C PHE A 138 -9.47 -2.00 -13.80
N VAL A 139 -9.71 -1.33 -12.69
CA VAL A 139 -10.29 -1.92 -11.50
C VAL A 139 -11.63 -1.29 -11.16
N SER A 140 -12.56 -2.08 -10.62
CA SER A 140 -13.89 -1.60 -10.24
C SER A 140 -13.95 -1.05 -8.81
N GLY A 141 -12.90 -1.17 -8.03
CA GLY A 141 -12.84 -0.62 -6.67
C GLY A 141 -11.59 -0.99 -5.89
N LEU A 142 -11.56 -0.43 -4.67
CA LEU A 142 -10.60 -0.73 -3.60
C LEU A 142 -11.35 -1.31 -2.40
N ALA A 143 -10.75 -2.32 -1.76
CA ALA A 143 -11.25 -2.96 -0.55
C ALA A 143 -10.17 -3.06 0.53
#